data_e25c2137287bcea5a7e61bd83afdc942
#
_entry.id   e25c2137287bcea5a7e61bd83afdc942
#
_cell.length_a   1.000
_cell.length_b   1.000
_cell.length_c   1.000
_cell.angle_alpha   90.00
_cell.angle_beta   90.00
_cell.angle_gamma   90.00
#
_symmetry.space_group_name_H-M   'P 1'
#
loop_
_entity.id
_entity.type
_entity.pdbx_description
1 polymer ?
#
loop_
_entity_poly.entity_id
_entity_poly.type
_entity_poly.pdbx_seq_one_letter_code
_entity_poly.pdbx_strand_id
1 'polypeptide(L)'
;MLSPASVRDQRGQAAVELTLGFLLFFSIFMAVVEFSHLLYTKVTLQHALRSAGRYMVTGRTSQDGNGNSIARSDAIHNLFCASVIATGLQCPSLGPNFTFVCLDAPCSQPAGGPNQTVIATVTLHKHSLTPFFSQFFSAAGVTFQITSTWKNEPFGSS
;
A
#
# COMPACT_ATOMS: atom_id res chain seq x y z
N MET A 1 -46.48 -25.50 43.50
CA MET A 1 -45.07 -25.39 43.95
C MET A 1 -44.17 -25.53 42.72
N LEU A 2 -43.69 -24.38 42.20
CA LEU A 2 -42.78 -24.38 41.04
C LEU A 2 -41.36 -24.62 41.54
N SER A 3 -40.73 -25.64 40.99
CA SER A 3 -39.39 -26.12 41.35
C SER A 3 -38.33 -25.03 41.10
N PRO A 4 -37.42 -24.73 42.04
CA PRO A 4 -36.39 -23.69 41.89
C PRO A 4 -35.27 -24.05 40.86
N ALA A 5 -35.34 -25.22 40.25
CA ALA A 5 -34.36 -25.70 39.27
C ALA A 5 -34.43 -24.96 37.92
N SER A 6 -35.59 -24.40 37.55
CA SER A 6 -35.82 -23.77 36.25
C SER A 6 -35.12 -22.40 36.08
N VAL A 7 -34.87 -21.69 37.16
CA VAL A 7 -34.27 -20.32 37.12
C VAL A 7 -32.75 -20.37 36.95
N ARG A 8 -32.12 -21.46 37.36
CA ARG A 8 -30.66 -21.64 37.24
C ARG A 8 -30.20 -21.97 35.84
N ASP A 9 -31.02 -22.72 35.08
CA ASP A 9 -30.76 -23.08 33.69
C ASP A 9 -30.86 -21.87 32.76
N GLN A 10 -31.81 -20.96 33.01
CA GLN A 10 -31.97 -19.77 32.15
C GLN A 10 -30.81 -18.78 32.23
N ARG A 11 -30.09 -18.71 33.36
CA ARG A 11 -28.91 -17.84 33.51
C ARG A 11 -27.70 -18.36 32.70
N GLY A 12 -27.53 -19.66 32.60
CA GLY A 12 -26.50 -20.28 31.77
C GLY A 12 -26.78 -20.08 30.27
N GLN A 13 -28.01 -20.22 29.85
CA GLN A 13 -28.43 -20.01 28.45
C GLN A 13 -28.18 -18.57 27.98
N ALA A 14 -28.55 -17.58 28.77
CA ALA A 14 -28.34 -16.16 28.46
C ALA A 14 -26.83 -15.81 28.34
N ALA A 15 -25.98 -16.43 29.16
CA ALA A 15 -24.53 -16.24 29.07
C ALA A 15 -23.93 -16.81 27.78
N VAL A 16 -24.39 -17.97 27.33
CA VAL A 16 -23.96 -18.59 26.07
C VAL A 16 -24.40 -17.73 24.88
N GLU A 17 -25.65 -17.26 24.90
CA GLU A 17 -26.22 -16.43 23.84
C GLU A 17 -25.47 -15.09 23.71
N LEU A 18 -25.17 -14.44 24.86
CA LEU A 18 -24.36 -13.23 24.89
C LEU A 18 -22.95 -13.48 24.35
N THR A 19 -22.31 -14.58 24.71
CA THR A 19 -20.95 -14.92 24.27
C THR A 19 -20.90 -15.13 22.76
N LEU A 20 -21.87 -15.86 22.20
CA LEU A 20 -21.97 -16.07 20.75
C LEU A 20 -22.21 -14.77 20.01
N GLY A 21 -23.13 -13.93 20.50
CA GLY A 21 -23.41 -12.62 19.94
C GLY A 21 -22.20 -11.69 19.99
N PHE A 22 -21.48 -11.68 21.09
CA PHE A 22 -20.26 -10.89 21.25
C PHE A 22 -19.14 -11.37 20.31
N LEU A 23 -18.96 -12.66 20.17
CA LEU A 23 -17.92 -13.24 19.29
C LEU A 23 -18.19 -12.88 17.81
N LEU A 24 -19.45 -12.95 17.40
CA LEU A 24 -19.86 -12.57 16.05
C LEU A 24 -19.68 -11.07 15.82
N PHE A 25 -20.11 -10.24 16.76
CA PHE A 25 -19.94 -8.79 16.70
C PHE A 25 -18.45 -8.42 16.63
N PHE A 26 -17.64 -8.99 17.51
CA PHE A 26 -16.21 -8.71 17.58
C PHE A 26 -15.47 -9.13 16.31
N SER A 27 -15.84 -10.27 15.71
CA SER A 27 -15.25 -10.72 14.45
C SER A 27 -15.55 -9.78 13.29
N ILE A 28 -16.79 -9.28 13.18
CA ILE A 28 -17.18 -8.28 12.17
C ILE A 28 -16.43 -6.97 12.41
N PHE A 29 -16.37 -6.51 13.66
CA PHE A 29 -15.66 -5.28 14.01
C PHE A 29 -14.18 -5.35 13.62
N MET A 30 -13.50 -6.45 13.94
CA MET A 30 -12.09 -6.66 13.55
C MET A 30 -11.91 -6.73 12.04
N ALA A 31 -12.86 -7.35 11.31
CA ALA A 31 -12.82 -7.38 9.86
C ALA A 31 -12.91 -5.96 9.25
N VAL A 32 -13.77 -5.10 9.79
CA VAL A 32 -13.90 -3.70 9.34
C VAL A 32 -12.61 -2.92 9.59
N VAL A 33 -11.98 -3.09 10.75
CA VAL A 33 -10.70 -2.43 11.09
C VAL A 33 -9.60 -2.87 10.12
N GLU A 34 -9.48 -4.17 9.87
CA GLU A 34 -8.47 -4.74 8.94
C GLU A 34 -8.67 -4.19 7.53
N PHE A 35 -9.91 -4.21 7.03
CA PHE A 35 -10.24 -3.72 5.69
C PHE A 35 -9.97 -2.21 5.55
N SER A 36 -10.33 -1.43 6.56
CA SER A 36 -10.06 0.02 6.59
C SER A 36 -8.57 0.31 6.50
N HIS A 37 -7.75 -0.47 7.22
CA HIS A 37 -6.31 -0.33 7.18
C HIS A 37 -5.69 -0.71 5.82
N LEU A 38 -6.22 -1.75 5.15
CA LEU A 38 -5.81 -2.12 3.79
C LEU A 38 -6.17 -1.02 2.77
N LEU A 39 -7.39 -0.47 2.86
CA LEU A 39 -7.81 0.65 2.00
C LEU A 39 -6.96 1.90 2.24
N TYR A 40 -6.69 2.25 3.48
CA TYR A 40 -5.82 3.37 3.83
C TYR A 40 -4.42 3.20 3.20
N THR A 41 -3.85 2.01 3.32
CA THR A 41 -2.56 1.67 2.70
C THR A 41 -2.60 1.89 1.18
N LYS A 42 -3.62 1.38 0.51
CA LYS A 42 -3.78 1.54 -0.96
C LYS A 42 -3.86 3.00 -1.38
N VAL A 43 -4.69 3.78 -0.70
CA VAL A 43 -4.86 5.22 -1.00
C VAL A 43 -3.57 5.99 -0.79
N THR A 44 -2.86 5.72 0.30
CA THR A 44 -1.58 6.36 0.60
C THR A 44 -0.52 6.05 -0.47
N LEU A 45 -0.41 4.80 -0.89
CA LEU A 45 0.51 4.40 -1.95
C LEU A 45 0.18 5.07 -3.28
N GLN A 46 -1.10 5.17 -3.63
CA GLN A 46 -1.53 5.89 -4.84
C GLN A 46 -1.17 7.38 -4.76
N HIS A 47 -1.35 7.99 -3.60
CA HIS A 47 -0.98 9.38 -3.38
C HIS A 47 0.53 9.61 -3.51
N ALA A 48 1.33 8.74 -2.89
CA ALA A 48 2.79 8.76 -2.97
C ALA A 48 3.27 8.64 -4.42
N LEU A 49 2.70 7.69 -5.17
CA LEU A 49 3.09 7.48 -6.57
C LEU A 49 2.70 8.66 -7.46
N ARG A 50 1.54 9.29 -7.25
CA ARG A 50 1.12 10.51 -7.97
C ARG A 50 2.02 11.70 -7.65
N SER A 51 2.42 11.85 -6.38
CA SER A 51 3.34 12.91 -5.97
C SER A 51 4.71 12.74 -6.63
N ALA A 52 5.26 11.53 -6.62
CA ALA A 52 6.51 11.21 -7.30
C ALA A 52 6.39 11.37 -8.83
N GLY A 53 5.22 11.07 -9.40
CA GLY A 53 4.94 11.24 -10.83
C GLY A 53 5.02 12.68 -11.31
N ARG A 54 4.60 13.65 -10.51
CA ARG A 54 4.76 15.07 -10.84
C ARG A 54 6.22 15.47 -11.01
N TYR A 55 7.09 14.92 -10.17
CA TYR A 55 8.52 15.14 -10.29
C TYR A 55 9.07 14.50 -11.57
N MET A 56 8.57 13.31 -11.93
CA MET A 56 8.93 12.61 -13.16
C MET A 56 8.60 13.45 -14.41
N VAL A 57 7.38 13.96 -14.48
CA VAL A 57 6.85 14.69 -15.66
C VAL A 57 7.67 15.93 -15.98
N THR A 58 8.13 16.68 -14.97
CA THR A 58 8.87 17.95 -15.14
C THR A 58 10.35 17.76 -15.48
N GLY A 59 10.85 16.54 -15.56
CA GLY A 59 12.27 16.26 -15.91
C GLY A 59 13.29 16.82 -14.91
N ARG A 60 12.85 17.16 -13.69
CA ARG A 60 13.76 17.72 -12.68
C ARG A 60 14.87 16.73 -12.32
N THR A 61 16.07 17.25 -12.22
CA THR A 61 17.22 16.54 -11.63
C THR A 61 17.27 16.81 -10.14
N SER A 62 17.66 15.82 -9.37
CA SER A 62 17.93 15.96 -7.93
C SER A 62 19.41 15.79 -7.65
N GLN A 63 19.89 16.46 -6.63
CA GLN A 63 21.26 16.28 -6.14
C GLN A 63 21.23 15.58 -4.79
N ASP A 64 22.25 14.78 -4.52
CA ASP A 64 22.47 14.23 -3.20
C ASP A 64 22.98 15.30 -2.23
N GLY A 65 23.09 14.97 -0.93
CA GLY A 65 23.62 15.88 0.07
C GLY A 65 25.07 16.35 -0.18
N ASN A 66 25.76 15.76 -1.16
CA ASN A 66 27.13 16.07 -1.57
C ASN A 66 27.17 16.88 -2.88
N GLY A 67 26.04 17.22 -3.45
CA GLY A 67 25.95 17.99 -4.69
C GLY A 67 26.06 17.17 -5.98
N ASN A 68 26.13 15.83 -5.89
CA ASN A 68 26.17 14.98 -7.09
C ASN A 68 24.78 14.78 -7.66
N SER A 69 24.65 14.74 -8.98
CA SER A 69 23.37 14.45 -9.64
C SER A 69 22.93 13.01 -9.38
N ILE A 70 21.73 12.84 -8.89
CA ILE A 70 21.10 11.53 -8.67
C ILE A 70 20.34 11.14 -9.93
N ALA A 71 20.40 9.87 -10.31
CA ALA A 71 19.58 9.35 -11.40
C ALA A 71 18.10 9.63 -11.14
N ARG A 72 17.34 10.01 -12.17
CA ARG A 72 15.94 10.41 -12.01
C ARG A 72 15.06 9.30 -11.44
N SER A 73 15.33 8.04 -11.77
CA SER A 73 14.69 6.88 -11.17
C SER A 73 14.87 6.83 -9.65
N ASP A 74 16.09 7.12 -9.17
CA ASP A 74 16.41 7.11 -7.74
C ASP A 74 15.75 8.28 -7.02
N ALA A 75 15.72 9.46 -7.65
CA ALA A 75 15.03 10.62 -7.09
C ALA A 75 13.52 10.37 -6.93
N ILE A 76 12.87 9.76 -7.93
CA ILE A 76 11.46 9.39 -7.89
C ILE A 76 11.21 8.34 -6.81
N HIS A 77 12.06 7.32 -6.75
CA HIS A 77 11.99 6.29 -5.75
C HIS A 77 12.14 6.87 -4.33
N ASN A 78 13.10 7.75 -4.10
CA ASN A 78 13.31 8.40 -2.79
C ASN A 78 12.11 9.25 -2.37
N LEU A 79 11.51 10.01 -3.29
CA LEU A 79 10.28 10.79 -3.02
C LEU A 79 9.09 9.89 -2.67
N PHE A 80 8.94 8.81 -3.41
CA PHE A 80 7.91 7.80 -3.12
C PHE A 80 8.15 7.19 -1.74
N CYS A 81 9.38 6.75 -1.46
CA CYS A 81 9.74 6.12 -0.19
C CYS A 81 9.58 7.06 1.01
N ALA A 82 9.95 8.32 0.89
CA ALA A 82 9.73 9.31 1.96
C ALA A 82 8.25 9.39 2.36
N SER A 83 7.35 9.36 1.36
CA SER A 83 5.90 9.37 1.62
C SER A 83 5.39 8.05 2.20
N VAL A 84 5.95 6.92 1.78
CA VAL A 84 5.53 5.57 2.23
C VAL A 84 6.02 5.27 3.64
N ILE A 85 7.28 5.61 3.96
CA ILE A 85 7.87 5.39 5.29
C ILE A 85 7.13 6.21 6.36
N ALA A 86 6.67 7.41 6.03
CA ALA A 86 5.88 8.24 6.94
C ALA A 86 4.57 7.55 7.40
N THR A 87 4.11 6.54 6.69
CA THR A 87 2.92 5.73 7.04
C THR A 87 3.24 4.38 7.69
N GLY A 88 4.51 4.16 8.06
CA GLY A 88 4.96 2.92 8.69
C GLY A 88 5.09 1.72 7.74
N LEU A 89 5.08 1.97 6.42
CA LEU A 89 5.31 0.94 5.41
C LEU A 89 6.79 0.86 5.05
N GLN A 90 7.24 -0.34 4.68
CA GLN A 90 8.58 -0.51 4.14
C GLN A 90 8.64 -0.04 2.69
N CYS A 91 9.70 0.67 2.34
CA CYS A 91 9.95 1.09 0.98
C CYS A 91 10.30 -0.12 0.10
N PRO A 92 9.65 -0.31 -1.06
CA PRO A 92 10.03 -1.33 -2.01
C PRO A 92 11.36 -0.98 -2.67
N SER A 93 12.21 -1.98 -2.90
CA SER A 93 13.46 -1.79 -3.66
C SER A 93 13.20 -1.47 -5.13
N LEU A 94 14.02 -0.61 -5.72
CA LEU A 94 14.10 -0.45 -7.19
C LEU A 94 14.44 -1.78 -7.84
N GLY A 95 13.81 -2.06 -8.98
CA GLY A 95 13.99 -3.32 -9.71
C GLY A 95 12.69 -4.12 -9.73
N PRO A 96 12.60 -5.31 -9.12
CA PRO A 96 11.43 -6.18 -9.28
C PRO A 96 10.14 -5.59 -8.69
N ASN A 97 10.27 -4.75 -7.67
CA ASN A 97 9.11 -4.19 -6.95
C ASN A 97 8.76 -2.75 -7.34
N PHE A 98 9.66 -2.06 -8.03
CA PHE A 98 9.43 -0.71 -8.54
C PHE A 98 10.00 -0.60 -9.95
N THR A 99 9.15 -0.68 -10.97
CA THR A 99 9.52 -0.75 -12.38
C THR A 99 8.99 0.43 -13.16
N PHE A 100 9.75 0.84 -14.17
CA PHE A 100 9.37 1.83 -15.17
C PHE A 100 9.35 1.17 -16.54
N VAL A 101 8.25 1.37 -17.27
CA VAL A 101 8.09 0.85 -18.65
C VAL A 101 7.61 2.01 -19.53
N CYS A 102 8.26 2.21 -20.66
CA CYS A 102 7.86 3.20 -21.65
C CYS A 102 6.97 2.54 -22.72
N LEU A 103 5.87 3.23 -23.08
CA LEU A 103 4.89 2.70 -24.04
C LEU A 103 5.32 2.89 -25.50
N ASP A 104 5.93 4.04 -25.80
CA ASP A 104 6.14 4.45 -27.20
C ASP A 104 7.42 3.83 -27.82
N ALA A 105 8.41 3.53 -27.00
CA ALA A 105 9.71 2.94 -27.39
C ALA A 105 10.44 2.48 -26.12
N PRO A 106 11.53 1.72 -26.21
CA PRO A 106 12.40 1.47 -25.06
C PRO A 106 12.75 2.77 -24.35
N CYS A 107 12.72 2.77 -23.01
CA CYS A 107 13.03 3.97 -22.24
C CYS A 107 14.43 4.49 -22.60
N SER A 108 14.52 5.72 -23.08
CA SER A 108 15.80 6.37 -23.44
C SER A 108 16.64 6.70 -22.21
N GLN A 109 16.00 6.80 -21.03
CA GLN A 109 16.61 7.03 -19.72
C GLN A 109 15.86 6.22 -18.65
N PRO A 110 16.48 5.90 -17.51
CA PRO A 110 15.74 5.39 -16.35
C PRO A 110 14.60 6.33 -16.00
N ALA A 111 13.36 5.82 -15.92
CA ALA A 111 12.13 6.60 -15.80
C ALA A 111 11.72 7.43 -17.04
N GLY A 112 12.17 7.03 -18.23
CA GLY A 112 11.77 7.60 -19.53
C GLY A 112 12.42 8.95 -19.87
N GLY A 113 12.57 9.23 -21.18
CA GLY A 113 13.06 10.50 -21.70
C GLY A 113 11.96 11.54 -21.95
N PRO A 114 12.33 12.69 -22.58
CA PRO A 114 11.38 13.73 -22.97
C PRO A 114 10.30 13.18 -23.90
N ASN A 115 9.07 13.66 -23.76
CA ASN A 115 7.90 13.25 -24.54
C ASN A 115 7.50 11.77 -24.45
N GLN A 116 8.22 10.93 -23.72
CA GLN A 116 7.88 9.52 -23.55
C GLN A 116 6.76 9.33 -22.56
N THR A 117 5.85 8.41 -22.88
CA THR A 117 4.80 7.97 -21.95
C THR A 117 5.36 6.84 -21.10
N VAL A 118 5.37 7.02 -19.79
CA VAL A 118 5.96 6.09 -18.82
C VAL A 118 4.89 5.50 -17.92
N ILE A 119 4.95 4.20 -17.73
CA ILE A 119 4.16 3.47 -16.74
C ILE A 119 5.10 3.12 -15.59
N ALA A 120 4.81 3.62 -14.40
CA ALA A 120 5.45 3.15 -13.20
C ALA A 120 4.54 2.16 -12.48
N THR A 121 5.09 1.00 -12.15
CA THR A 121 4.40 -0.05 -11.39
C THR A 121 5.14 -0.32 -10.10
N VAL A 122 4.41 -0.29 -9.01
CA VAL A 122 4.93 -0.56 -7.66
C VAL A 122 4.18 -1.72 -7.07
N THR A 123 4.93 -2.71 -6.59
CA THR A 123 4.40 -3.89 -5.89
C THR A 123 4.88 -3.88 -4.46
N LEU A 124 3.94 -3.98 -3.52
CA LEU A 124 4.19 -4.00 -2.09
C LEU A 124 3.44 -5.15 -1.45
N HIS A 125 4.10 -5.79 -0.49
CA HIS A 125 3.50 -6.83 0.34
C HIS A 125 3.24 -6.26 1.73
N LYS A 126 2.05 -6.47 2.25
CA LYS A 126 1.69 -6.08 3.60
C LYS A 126 1.06 -7.22 4.35
N HIS A 127 1.60 -7.49 5.52
CA HIS A 127 1.01 -8.46 6.45
C HIS A 127 -0.26 -7.89 7.09
N SER A 128 -1.20 -8.78 7.42
CA SER A 128 -2.39 -8.43 8.20
C SER A 128 -1.98 -7.93 9.58
N LEU A 129 -2.77 -6.99 10.14
CA LEU A 129 -2.54 -6.45 11.49
C LEU A 129 -2.81 -7.49 12.56
N THR A 130 -3.78 -8.37 12.33
CA THR A 130 -4.21 -9.35 13.31
C THR A 130 -3.81 -10.77 12.89
N PRO A 131 -3.28 -11.58 13.81
CA PRO A 131 -2.89 -12.96 13.53
C PRO A 131 -4.09 -13.84 13.12
N PHE A 132 -5.30 -13.45 13.52
CA PHE A 132 -6.52 -14.16 13.14
C PHE A 132 -6.75 -14.10 11.62
N PHE A 133 -6.57 -12.94 11.00
CA PHE A 133 -6.74 -12.78 9.56
C PHE A 133 -5.55 -13.30 8.75
N SER A 134 -4.37 -13.46 9.34
CA SER A 134 -3.22 -14.05 8.67
C SER A 134 -3.46 -15.49 8.21
N GLN A 135 -4.40 -16.19 8.83
CA GLN A 135 -4.79 -17.55 8.42
C GLN A 135 -5.66 -17.57 7.14
N PHE A 136 -6.38 -16.48 6.86
CA PHE A 136 -7.21 -16.34 5.66
C PHE A 136 -6.43 -15.75 4.48
N PHE A 137 -5.39 -14.97 4.75
CA PHE A 137 -4.46 -14.46 3.75
C PHE A 137 -3.20 -15.32 3.73
N SER A 138 -2.55 -15.48 2.58
CA SER A 138 -1.31 -16.24 2.50
C SER A 138 -0.27 -15.71 3.50
N ALA A 139 0.68 -16.53 3.90
CA ALA A 139 1.77 -16.13 4.79
C ALA A 139 2.57 -14.91 4.25
N ALA A 140 2.51 -14.66 2.94
CA ALA A 140 3.10 -13.48 2.29
C ALA A 140 2.29 -12.19 2.50
N GLY A 141 1.08 -12.26 3.09
CA GLY A 141 0.19 -11.12 3.26
C GLY A 141 -0.56 -10.72 1.98
N VAL A 142 -1.09 -9.50 1.99
CA VAL A 142 -1.79 -8.92 0.83
C VAL A 142 -0.81 -8.19 -0.07
N THR A 143 -0.83 -8.53 -1.36
CA THR A 143 0.00 -7.87 -2.38
C THR A 143 -0.77 -6.70 -2.97
N PHE A 144 -0.20 -5.51 -2.89
CA PHE A 144 -0.69 -4.31 -3.56
C PHE A 144 0.15 -4.06 -4.81
N GLN A 145 -0.51 -4.01 -5.94
CA GLN A 145 0.08 -3.53 -7.18
C GLN A 145 -0.58 -2.22 -7.57
N ILE A 146 0.22 -1.18 -7.70
CA ILE A 146 -0.24 0.16 -8.06
C ILE A 146 0.50 0.60 -9.30
N THR A 147 -0.26 1.01 -10.30
CA THR A 147 0.26 1.48 -11.57
C THR A 147 -0.18 2.92 -11.79
N SER A 148 0.71 3.73 -12.30
CA SER A 148 0.39 5.09 -12.73
C SER A 148 1.11 5.40 -14.03
N THR A 149 0.42 6.11 -14.92
CA THR A 149 0.91 6.44 -16.25
C THR A 149 1.05 7.95 -16.37
N TRP A 150 2.19 8.40 -16.89
CA TRP A 150 2.46 9.82 -17.16
C TRP A 150 3.10 10.00 -18.52
N LYS A 151 2.89 11.15 -19.11
CA LYS A 151 3.64 11.62 -20.26
C LYS A 151 4.64 12.67 -19.80
N ASN A 152 5.90 12.46 -20.08
CA ASN A 152 6.97 13.39 -19.75
C ASN A 152 6.85 14.66 -20.64
N GLU A 153 7.13 15.81 -20.08
CA GLU A 153 7.23 17.05 -20.82
C GLU A 153 8.47 17.04 -21.74
N PRO A 154 8.52 17.91 -22.76
CA PRO A 154 9.68 18.10 -23.61
C PRO A 154 10.79 18.84 -22.85
N PHE A 155 11.41 18.21 -21.87
CA PHE A 155 12.56 18.78 -21.18
C PHE A 155 13.85 18.49 -21.97
N GLY A 156 14.81 19.44 -21.92
CA GLY A 156 16.10 19.28 -22.57
C GLY A 156 16.87 18.09 -21.97
N SER A 157 17.56 17.33 -22.83
CA SER A 157 18.56 16.36 -22.37
C SER A 157 19.73 17.15 -21.78
N SER A 158 19.79 17.19 -20.45
CA SER A 158 20.97 17.71 -19.73
C SER A 158 22.06 16.67 -19.71
#